data_2f3727ebc3d49170eebcff5fee79f5d1
#
_entry.id   2f3727ebc3d49170eebcff5fee79f5d1
#
_cell.length_a   1.000
_cell.length_b   1.000
_cell.length_c   1.000
_cell.angle_alpha   90.00
_cell.angle_beta   90.00
_cell.angle_gamma   90.00
#
_symmetry.space_group_name_H-M   'P 1'
#
loop_
_entity.id
_entity.type
_entity.pdbx_description
1 polymer ?
#
loop_
_entity_poly.entity_id
_entity_poly.type
_entity_poly.pdbx_seq_one_letter_code
_entity_poly.pdbx_strand_id
1 'polypeptide(L)'
;MYDAERYTRATVGESPSLLANNLTAGPSTLAYVHDTQALMVPVERLLVGARTEKLPILTKGGNRVATQVKAVTLGASSFFVLCTVEGVHFFDEHGYERVHYHDFAEKNHHANHPARPDGSVVVDGGGVARMCGRGVCSSCSRDGRAQVLVGTAMGDVLVFEFDGESFRKTDDDVSMASSAVPVADCASEVDSRRGAFPPDSTARVDEQCVAVTANDAGLVVAWDVLSSDSFQKIFSIQRPGPIVSLAARNGVVVIAESGGVLSFASTTTKRVFCETQAHARFLSAAALHPRRDIVATVAEDGTIAVWGMPSEILDTNDDDETDETAEKSLPNSLFAARWPDGMLTGVAFCGDGDDALAVCAYDETEIVAWQ
;
A
#
# COMPACT_ATOMS: atom_id res chain seq x y z
N MET A 1 -10.97 3.45 -20.72
CA MET A 1 -11.95 2.63 -19.94
C MET A 1 -11.63 1.19 -20.27
N TYR A 2 -11.48 0.33 -19.28
CA TYR A 2 -11.11 -1.08 -19.49
C TYR A 2 -12.26 -1.83 -20.16
N ASP A 3 -11.89 -2.79 -21.04
CA ASP A 3 -12.86 -3.68 -21.69
C ASP A 3 -12.77 -5.06 -21.00
N ALA A 4 -13.88 -5.54 -20.47
CA ALA A 4 -13.91 -6.81 -19.74
C ALA A 4 -13.56 -8.03 -20.61
N GLU A 5 -13.77 -7.95 -21.93
CA GLU A 5 -13.45 -9.01 -22.89
C GLU A 5 -12.03 -8.88 -23.46
N ARG A 6 -11.37 -7.74 -23.25
CA ARG A 6 -10.03 -7.46 -23.76
C ARG A 6 -8.98 -7.53 -22.67
N TYR A 7 -8.43 -8.73 -22.50
CA TYR A 7 -7.36 -8.96 -21.53
C TYR A 7 -6.25 -9.83 -22.12
N THR A 8 -5.09 -9.73 -21.51
CA THR A 8 -3.94 -10.61 -21.77
C THR A 8 -3.66 -11.47 -20.55
N ARG A 9 -3.05 -12.64 -20.76
CA ARG A 9 -2.59 -13.52 -19.69
C ARG A 9 -1.11 -13.81 -19.89
N ALA A 10 -0.31 -13.56 -18.88
CA ALA A 10 1.10 -13.93 -18.88
C ALA A 10 1.34 -15.06 -17.90
N THR A 11 1.94 -16.14 -18.37
CA THR A 11 2.33 -17.26 -17.49
C THR A 11 3.56 -16.87 -16.69
N VAL A 12 3.48 -17.01 -15.36
CA VAL A 12 4.57 -16.80 -14.41
C VAL A 12 5.07 -18.13 -13.86
N GLY A 13 6.29 -18.15 -13.36
CA GLY A 13 6.92 -19.42 -12.97
C GLY A 13 6.39 -20.04 -11.67
N GLU A 14 5.92 -19.20 -10.73
CA GLU A 14 5.42 -19.61 -9.42
C GLU A 14 4.19 -18.77 -9.08
N SER A 15 3.25 -19.36 -8.36
CA SER A 15 2.02 -18.70 -7.97
C SER A 15 2.25 -17.64 -6.87
N PRO A 16 1.47 -16.55 -6.85
CA PRO A 16 1.45 -15.64 -5.71
C PRO A 16 1.05 -16.33 -4.40
N SER A 17 1.70 -15.94 -3.31
CA SER A 17 1.31 -16.37 -1.97
C SER A 17 -0.05 -15.79 -1.57
N LEU A 18 -0.73 -16.44 -0.62
CA LEU A 18 -1.98 -15.96 -0.05
C LEU A 18 -1.73 -14.79 0.90
N LEU A 19 -1.47 -13.64 0.34
CA LEU A 19 -1.23 -12.39 1.05
C LEU A 19 -2.13 -11.28 0.48
N ALA A 20 -2.64 -10.42 1.33
CA ALA A 20 -3.33 -9.22 0.89
C ALA A 20 -2.32 -8.24 0.24
N ASN A 21 -2.77 -7.47 -0.75
CA ASN A 21 -1.94 -6.53 -1.51
C ASN A 21 -0.69 -7.17 -2.12
N ASN A 22 -0.79 -8.42 -2.59
CA ASN A 22 0.35 -9.19 -3.12
C ASN A 22 0.64 -8.88 -4.59
N LEU A 23 0.52 -7.64 -5.02
CA LEU A 23 0.99 -7.19 -6.33
C LEU A 23 1.34 -5.70 -6.25
N THR A 24 2.47 -5.34 -6.82
CA THR A 24 2.88 -3.94 -6.94
C THR A 24 3.49 -3.68 -8.31
N ALA A 25 3.38 -2.44 -8.79
CA ALA A 25 3.95 -2.02 -10.06
C ALA A 25 5.05 -0.98 -9.85
N GLY A 26 6.25 -1.29 -10.34
CA GLY A 26 7.32 -0.33 -10.59
C GLY A 26 7.19 0.29 -12.00
N PRO A 27 8.17 1.08 -12.45
CA PRO A 27 8.11 1.77 -13.75
C PRO A 27 7.96 0.82 -14.95
N SER A 28 8.65 -0.31 -14.94
CA SER A 28 8.66 -1.27 -16.05
C SER A 28 8.41 -2.72 -15.62
N THR A 29 8.15 -2.95 -14.34
CA THR A 29 8.14 -4.29 -13.75
C THR A 29 7.06 -4.39 -12.68
N LEU A 30 6.30 -5.49 -12.70
CA LEU A 30 5.46 -5.90 -11.58
C LEU A 30 6.26 -6.76 -10.61
N ALA A 31 5.89 -6.77 -9.34
CA ALA A 31 6.44 -7.68 -8.36
C ALA A 31 5.34 -8.24 -7.44
N TYR A 32 5.52 -9.49 -7.01
CA TYR A 32 4.66 -10.16 -6.04
C TYR A 32 5.47 -11.13 -5.17
N VAL A 33 4.93 -11.51 -4.02
CA VAL A 33 5.55 -12.45 -3.09
C VAL A 33 5.14 -13.89 -3.43
N HIS A 34 6.13 -14.78 -3.45
CA HIS A 34 5.98 -16.23 -3.41
C HIS A 34 6.86 -16.79 -2.29
N ASP A 35 6.24 -17.34 -1.22
CA ASP A 35 6.90 -17.88 -0.03
C ASP A 35 7.94 -16.93 0.61
N THR A 36 9.21 -17.17 0.32
CA THR A 36 10.35 -16.47 0.93
C THR A 36 10.98 -15.42 0.01
N GLN A 37 10.40 -15.19 -1.17
CA GLN A 37 10.99 -14.34 -2.19
C GLN A 37 9.95 -13.47 -2.87
N ALA A 38 10.38 -12.36 -3.46
CA ALA A 38 9.60 -11.62 -4.42
C ALA A 38 9.96 -12.06 -5.84
N LEU A 39 8.98 -12.15 -6.71
CA LEU A 39 9.14 -12.47 -8.12
C LEU A 39 8.78 -11.26 -8.95
N MET A 40 9.54 -11.03 -10.02
CA MET A 40 9.38 -9.87 -10.89
C MET A 40 8.91 -10.28 -12.28
N VAL A 41 8.01 -9.48 -12.85
CA VAL A 41 7.41 -9.71 -14.16
C VAL A 41 7.54 -8.42 -14.99
N PRO A 42 8.30 -8.41 -16.08
CA PRO A 42 8.36 -7.25 -16.97
C PRO A 42 6.98 -6.92 -17.54
N VAL A 43 6.56 -5.67 -17.44
CA VAL A 43 5.23 -5.21 -17.87
C VAL A 43 5.04 -5.44 -19.38
N GLU A 44 6.06 -5.21 -20.18
CA GLU A 44 6.02 -5.43 -21.63
C GLU A 44 5.65 -6.89 -22.00
N ARG A 45 6.16 -7.87 -21.23
CA ARG A 45 5.86 -9.30 -21.43
C ARG A 45 4.44 -9.65 -21.01
N LEU A 46 3.96 -9.04 -19.92
CA LEU A 46 2.59 -9.19 -19.47
C LEU A 46 1.61 -8.71 -20.55
N LEU A 47 1.85 -7.52 -21.11
CA LEU A 47 0.94 -6.90 -22.06
C LEU A 47 0.86 -7.63 -23.42
N VAL A 48 1.87 -8.42 -23.77
CA VAL A 48 1.85 -9.29 -24.97
C VAL A 48 1.48 -10.74 -24.66
N GLY A 49 1.19 -11.09 -23.41
CA GLY A 49 0.83 -12.43 -23.00
C GLY A 49 1.98 -13.45 -23.09
N ALA A 50 3.22 -13.00 -22.96
CA ALA A 50 4.39 -13.85 -23.08
C ALA A 50 4.71 -14.56 -21.74
N ARG A 51 5.30 -15.76 -21.83
CA ARG A 51 5.86 -16.44 -20.66
C ARG A 51 7.04 -15.63 -20.12
N THR A 52 7.06 -15.37 -18.80
CA THR A 52 8.15 -14.65 -18.15
C THR A 52 9.12 -15.62 -17.49
N GLU A 53 10.40 -15.38 -17.68
CA GLU A 53 11.44 -16.02 -16.89
C GLU A 53 11.48 -15.37 -15.50
N LYS A 54 11.70 -16.20 -14.47
CA LYS A 54 11.81 -15.73 -13.09
C LYS A 54 13.00 -14.80 -12.92
N LEU A 55 12.76 -13.64 -12.36
CA LEU A 55 13.82 -12.80 -11.77
C LEU A 55 13.52 -12.73 -10.26
N PRO A 56 14.03 -13.67 -9.46
CA PRO A 56 13.79 -13.63 -8.03
C PRO A 56 14.58 -12.48 -7.39
N ILE A 57 13.91 -11.69 -6.59
CA ILE A 57 14.59 -10.84 -5.61
C ILE A 57 15.05 -11.79 -4.50
N LEU A 58 16.31 -12.15 -4.51
CA LEU A 58 16.84 -13.15 -3.59
C LEU A 58 17.12 -12.55 -2.21
N THR A 59 16.40 -13.05 -1.22
CA THR A 59 16.92 -13.02 0.15
C THR A 59 17.93 -14.17 0.29
N LYS A 60 19.21 -13.86 0.36
CA LYS A 60 20.24 -14.89 0.56
C LYS A 60 20.11 -15.52 1.95
N GLY A 61 19.69 -16.78 1.99
CA GLY A 61 19.85 -17.68 3.12
C GLY A 61 18.80 -17.53 4.24
N GLY A 62 18.15 -18.63 4.60
CA GLY A 62 17.24 -18.74 5.73
C GLY A 62 15.79 -19.01 5.36
N ASN A 63 15.04 -19.50 6.33
CA ASN A 63 13.60 -19.81 6.25
C ASN A 63 12.79 -18.51 6.44
N ARG A 64 13.01 -17.53 5.58
CA ARG A 64 12.53 -16.15 5.74
C ARG A 64 11.22 -15.97 5.01
N VAL A 65 10.12 -16.02 5.71
CA VAL A 65 8.80 -15.75 5.14
C VAL A 65 8.74 -14.26 4.71
N ALA A 66 8.49 -14.03 3.43
CA ALA A 66 8.19 -12.69 2.92
C ALA A 66 6.74 -12.33 3.23
N THR A 67 6.50 -11.11 3.65
CA THR A 67 5.20 -10.62 4.08
C THR A 67 4.59 -9.62 3.11
N GLN A 68 5.41 -8.86 2.41
CA GLN A 68 4.97 -7.90 1.39
C GLN A 68 6.13 -7.50 0.50
N VAL A 69 5.84 -7.19 -0.76
CA VAL A 69 6.72 -6.42 -1.64
C VAL A 69 5.99 -5.18 -2.12
N LYS A 70 6.68 -4.03 -2.15
CA LYS A 70 6.14 -2.76 -2.64
C LYS A 70 7.16 -2.03 -3.48
N ALA A 71 6.74 -1.57 -4.65
CA ALA A 71 7.50 -0.60 -5.44
C ALA A 71 7.29 0.79 -4.82
N VAL A 72 8.37 1.51 -4.60
CA VAL A 72 8.38 2.89 -4.10
C VAL A 72 9.20 3.77 -5.02
N THR A 73 8.80 5.02 -5.20
CA THR A 73 9.51 6.00 -6.01
C THR A 73 9.87 7.20 -5.16
N LEU A 74 11.16 7.54 -5.12
CA LEU A 74 11.73 8.64 -4.34
C LEU A 74 12.47 9.59 -5.29
N GLY A 75 11.80 10.66 -5.69
CA GLY A 75 12.33 11.55 -6.73
C GLY A 75 12.43 10.85 -8.09
N ALA A 76 13.63 10.78 -8.63
CA ALA A 76 13.91 10.10 -9.90
C ALA A 76 14.24 8.60 -9.72
N SER A 77 14.42 8.13 -8.49
CA SER A 77 14.83 6.76 -8.19
C SER A 77 13.66 5.89 -7.81
N SER A 78 13.62 4.67 -8.30
CA SER A 78 12.61 3.67 -7.96
C SER A 78 13.26 2.47 -7.29
N PHE A 79 12.58 1.89 -6.32
CA PHE A 79 13.07 0.77 -5.52
C PHE A 79 11.96 -0.25 -5.30
N PHE A 80 12.36 -1.50 -5.05
CA PHE A 80 11.48 -2.51 -4.48
C PHE A 80 11.84 -2.72 -3.01
N VAL A 81 10.85 -2.60 -2.14
CA VAL A 81 10.97 -2.87 -0.71
C VAL A 81 10.32 -4.20 -0.40
N LEU A 82 11.13 -5.17 0.05
CA LEU A 82 10.66 -6.49 0.46
C LEU A 82 10.69 -6.58 1.98
N CYS A 83 9.52 -6.75 2.56
CA CYS A 83 9.35 -7.01 3.98
C CYS A 83 9.35 -8.51 4.27
N THR A 84 10.03 -8.90 5.33
CA THR A 84 10.13 -10.28 5.82
C THR A 84 9.92 -10.34 7.34
N VAL A 85 9.89 -11.53 7.89
CA VAL A 85 9.89 -11.73 9.35
C VAL A 85 11.22 -11.40 10.03
N GLU A 86 12.29 -11.19 9.28
CA GLU A 86 13.62 -10.90 9.85
C GLU A 86 14.05 -9.45 9.62
N GLY A 87 13.48 -8.76 8.62
CA GLY A 87 13.90 -7.39 8.31
C GLY A 87 13.27 -6.83 7.05
N VAL A 88 13.75 -5.65 6.68
CA VAL A 88 13.32 -4.90 5.49
C VAL A 88 14.48 -4.81 4.51
N HIS A 89 14.25 -5.24 3.29
CA HIS A 89 15.24 -5.23 2.21
C HIS A 89 14.84 -4.21 1.15
N PHE A 90 15.77 -3.38 0.74
CA PHE A 90 15.61 -2.42 -0.35
C PHE A 90 16.44 -2.88 -1.55
N PHE A 91 15.81 -3.00 -2.70
CA PHE A 91 16.44 -3.38 -3.95
C PHE A 91 16.30 -2.25 -4.97
N ASP A 92 17.24 -2.20 -5.91
CA ASP A 92 17.14 -1.32 -7.07
C ASP A 92 15.85 -1.58 -7.89
N GLU A 93 15.55 -0.72 -8.85
CA GLU A 93 14.34 -0.82 -9.68
C GLU A 93 14.25 -2.10 -10.52
N HIS A 94 15.40 -2.79 -10.69
CA HIS A 94 15.47 -4.07 -11.41
C HIS A 94 15.45 -5.28 -10.49
N GLY A 95 15.57 -5.08 -9.18
CA GLY A 95 15.61 -6.16 -8.18
C GLY A 95 16.92 -6.96 -8.14
N TYR A 96 17.97 -6.49 -8.82
CA TYR A 96 19.24 -7.22 -8.90
C TYR A 96 20.17 -6.93 -7.73
N GLU A 97 20.18 -5.68 -7.27
CA GLU A 97 21.08 -5.24 -6.23
C GLU A 97 20.31 -4.86 -4.97
N ARG A 98 20.70 -5.44 -3.83
CA ARG A 98 20.20 -5.01 -2.54
C ARG A 98 20.98 -3.79 -2.06
N VAL A 99 20.36 -2.62 -2.17
CA VAL A 99 20.95 -1.32 -1.82
C VAL A 99 20.95 -1.04 -0.32
N HIS A 100 19.99 -1.64 0.43
CA HIS A 100 19.93 -1.50 1.88
C HIS A 100 19.27 -2.71 2.53
N TYR A 101 19.63 -2.99 3.79
CA TYR A 101 18.99 -4.00 4.63
C TYR A 101 18.92 -3.52 6.08
N HIS A 102 17.76 -3.63 6.67
CA HIS A 102 17.52 -3.38 8.08
C HIS A 102 17.09 -4.66 8.76
N ASP A 103 17.89 -5.12 9.74
CA ASP A 103 17.63 -6.32 10.53
C ASP A 103 16.81 -5.96 11.78
N PHE A 104 15.70 -6.64 12.00
CA PHE A 104 14.90 -6.43 13.21
C PHE A 104 15.59 -6.90 14.49
N ALA A 105 16.60 -7.76 14.39
CA ALA A 105 17.37 -8.24 15.57
C ALA A 105 18.46 -7.26 16.02
N GLU A 106 18.95 -6.38 15.14
CA GLU A 106 20.09 -5.50 15.44
C GLU A 106 19.78 -4.34 16.39
N LYS A 107 18.52 -3.94 16.49
CA LYS A 107 18.10 -2.87 17.41
C LYS A 107 16.97 -3.35 18.29
N ASN A 108 16.98 -2.89 19.54
CA ASN A 108 15.91 -3.10 20.52
C ASN A 108 14.59 -2.42 20.04
N HIS A 109 14.01 -2.88 18.90
CA HIS A 109 12.64 -2.53 18.51
C HIS A 109 11.61 -2.95 19.57
N HIS A 110 12.09 -3.60 20.63
CA HIS A 110 11.33 -4.12 21.74
C HIS A 110 11.45 -3.29 23.02
N ALA A 111 11.97 -2.06 22.97
CA ALA A 111 12.11 -1.23 24.17
C ALA A 111 10.77 -1.07 24.92
N ASN A 112 9.66 -1.05 24.17
CA ASN A 112 8.30 -0.97 24.72
C ASN A 112 7.60 -2.34 24.83
N HIS A 113 8.14 -3.38 24.20
CA HIS A 113 7.54 -4.72 24.15
C HIS A 113 8.64 -5.78 24.29
N PRO A 114 8.93 -6.25 25.51
CA PRO A 114 10.02 -7.20 25.73
C PRO A 114 9.79 -8.49 24.93
N ALA A 115 10.70 -8.76 24.03
CA ALA A 115 10.68 -9.99 23.24
C ALA A 115 10.99 -11.22 24.09
N ARG A 116 10.38 -12.34 23.75
CA ARG A 116 10.77 -13.65 24.25
C ARG A 116 12.09 -14.10 23.61
N PRO A 117 12.77 -15.12 24.19
CA PRO A 117 14.03 -15.64 23.63
C PRO A 117 13.91 -16.15 22.18
N ASP A 118 12.70 -16.46 21.70
CA ASP A 118 12.41 -16.90 20.32
C ASP A 118 12.08 -15.75 19.37
N GLY A 119 12.25 -14.49 19.81
CA GLY A 119 11.95 -13.29 19.03
C GLY A 119 10.47 -12.95 18.93
N SER A 120 9.59 -13.67 19.64
CA SER A 120 8.16 -13.36 19.69
C SER A 120 7.84 -12.35 20.78
N VAL A 121 6.76 -11.60 20.60
CA VAL A 121 6.27 -10.59 21.55
C VAL A 121 4.82 -10.89 21.90
N VAL A 122 4.44 -10.65 23.13
CA VAL A 122 3.04 -10.74 23.56
C VAL A 122 2.34 -9.47 23.13
N VAL A 123 1.36 -9.59 22.25
CA VAL A 123 0.49 -8.48 21.84
C VAL A 123 -0.74 -8.37 22.74
N ASP A 124 -1.37 -7.21 22.75
CA ASP A 124 -2.60 -6.98 23.49
C ASP A 124 -3.69 -8.00 23.08
N GLY A 125 -4.35 -8.58 24.09
CA GLY A 125 -5.27 -9.71 23.90
C GLY A 125 -4.66 -11.10 24.13
N GLY A 126 -3.36 -11.17 24.54
CA GLY A 126 -2.67 -12.42 24.91
C GLY A 126 -2.18 -13.24 23.72
N GLY A 127 -2.25 -12.70 22.50
CA GLY A 127 -1.65 -13.28 21.30
C GLY A 127 -0.12 -13.23 21.35
N VAL A 128 0.53 -14.04 20.51
CA VAL A 128 1.98 -14.01 20.30
C VAL A 128 2.23 -13.64 18.85
N ALA A 129 2.88 -12.49 18.61
CA ALA A 129 3.29 -12.07 17.29
C ALA A 129 4.80 -12.19 17.13
N ARG A 130 5.24 -12.48 15.91
CA ARG A 130 6.63 -12.30 15.49
C ARG A 130 6.78 -10.96 14.80
N MET A 131 7.92 -10.33 15.00
CA MET A 131 8.25 -9.12 14.25
C MET A 131 8.19 -9.42 12.76
N CYS A 132 7.52 -8.59 12.02
CA CYS A 132 7.55 -8.57 10.56
C CYS A 132 7.19 -7.16 10.07
N GLY A 133 7.69 -6.80 8.89
CA GLY A 133 7.30 -5.56 8.22
C GLY A 133 6.10 -5.80 7.31
N ARG A 134 5.20 -4.83 7.22
CA ARG A 134 4.13 -4.75 6.23
C ARG A 134 3.53 -3.34 6.20
N GLY A 135 2.83 -3.01 5.13
CA GLY A 135 2.36 -1.65 4.96
C GLY A 135 3.51 -0.71 4.62
N VAL A 136 3.84 -0.63 3.33
CA VAL A 136 4.98 0.15 2.83
C VAL A 136 4.48 1.27 1.94
N CYS A 137 4.96 2.49 2.15
CA CYS A 137 4.75 3.59 1.22
C CYS A 137 5.98 4.51 1.13
N SER A 138 6.13 5.19 -0.01
CA SER A 138 7.00 6.35 -0.11
C SER A 138 6.35 7.54 0.60
N SER A 139 7.14 8.43 1.16
CA SER A 139 6.66 9.66 1.81
C SER A 139 7.66 10.79 1.60
N CYS A 140 7.23 11.99 1.89
CA CYS A 140 8.05 13.19 1.93
C CYS A 140 7.73 13.97 3.19
N SER A 141 8.73 14.47 3.86
CA SER A 141 8.55 15.39 4.97
C SER A 141 8.44 16.84 4.48
N ARG A 142 7.91 17.72 5.33
CA ARG A 142 7.79 19.16 5.00
C ARG A 142 9.13 19.83 4.75
N ASP A 143 10.22 19.33 5.33
CA ASP A 143 11.58 19.78 5.06
C ASP A 143 12.16 19.25 3.75
N GLY A 144 11.35 18.51 2.95
CA GLY A 144 11.68 18.05 1.60
C GLY A 144 12.46 16.75 1.55
N ARG A 145 12.61 16.02 2.66
CA ARG A 145 13.32 14.74 2.67
C ARG A 145 12.45 13.61 2.14
N ALA A 146 13.03 12.86 1.22
CA ALA A 146 12.42 11.64 0.71
C ALA A 146 12.57 10.51 1.74
N GLN A 147 11.52 9.74 1.96
CA GLN A 147 11.53 8.65 2.94
C GLN A 147 10.58 7.50 2.58
N VAL A 148 10.85 6.34 3.16
CA VAL A 148 9.97 5.17 3.10
C VAL A 148 9.47 4.87 4.50
N LEU A 149 8.16 4.70 4.62
CA LEU A 149 7.48 4.25 5.83
C LEU A 149 7.22 2.76 5.73
N VAL A 150 7.52 2.02 6.80
CA VAL A 150 7.27 0.57 6.89
C VAL A 150 6.60 0.26 8.21
N GLY A 151 5.36 -0.20 8.15
CA GLY A 151 4.64 -0.66 9.33
C GLY A 151 5.17 -1.98 9.87
N THR A 152 4.96 -2.23 11.14
CA THR A 152 5.41 -3.44 11.83
C THR A 152 4.26 -4.19 12.49
N ALA A 153 4.49 -5.48 12.75
CA ALA A 153 3.56 -6.29 13.53
C ALA A 153 3.43 -5.84 15.01
N MET A 154 4.31 -4.93 15.46
CA MET A 154 4.27 -4.36 16.81
C MET A 154 3.45 -3.08 16.91
N GLY A 155 2.92 -2.57 15.78
CA GLY A 155 2.13 -1.34 15.74
C GLY A 155 2.97 -0.08 15.54
N ASP A 156 4.27 -0.22 15.32
CA ASP A 156 5.17 0.90 15.04
C ASP A 156 5.35 1.06 13.52
N VAL A 157 5.75 2.26 13.12
CA VAL A 157 6.14 2.59 11.76
C VAL A 157 7.61 2.98 11.74
N LEU A 158 8.41 2.20 11.02
CA LEU A 158 9.81 2.50 10.79
C LEU A 158 9.94 3.54 9.69
N VAL A 159 10.86 4.47 9.85
CA VAL A 159 11.12 5.54 8.90
C VAL A 159 12.53 5.38 8.32
N PHE A 160 12.63 5.31 7.01
CA PHE A 160 13.89 5.21 6.28
C PHE A 160 14.06 6.45 5.41
N GLU A 161 14.99 7.33 5.76
CA GLU A 161 15.39 8.48 4.92
C GLU A 161 16.21 8.02 3.73
N PHE A 162 16.00 8.68 2.59
CA PHE A 162 16.81 8.53 1.39
C PHE A 162 17.49 9.87 1.04
N ASP A 163 18.79 9.90 0.99
CA ASP A 163 19.59 11.10 0.73
C ASP A 163 19.96 11.30 -0.76
N GLY A 164 19.45 10.43 -1.65
CA GLY A 164 19.77 10.40 -3.08
C GLY A 164 20.75 9.28 -3.45
N GLU A 165 21.46 8.71 -2.49
CA GLU A 165 22.44 7.64 -2.69
C GLU A 165 22.20 6.42 -1.80
N SER A 166 21.81 6.66 -0.53
CA SER A 166 21.68 5.61 0.47
C SER A 166 20.42 5.77 1.34
N PHE A 167 20.01 4.66 1.95
CA PHE A 167 18.96 4.64 2.96
C PHE A 167 19.54 4.65 4.36
N ARG A 168 18.91 5.41 5.25
CA ARG A 168 19.23 5.45 6.67
C ARG A 168 17.95 5.32 7.49
N LYS A 169 17.87 4.33 8.38
CA LYS A 169 16.78 4.28 9.36
C LYS A 169 16.94 5.42 10.37
N THR A 170 15.87 6.14 10.66
CA THR A 170 15.85 7.15 11.73
C THR A 170 15.88 6.49 13.10
N ASP A 171 16.30 7.24 14.13
CA ASP A 171 16.41 6.67 15.48
C ASP A 171 15.04 6.48 16.15
N ASP A 172 14.06 7.31 15.82
CA ASP A 172 12.74 7.27 16.39
C ASP A 172 11.74 6.51 15.49
N ASP A 173 11.04 5.54 16.07
CA ASP A 173 9.92 4.85 15.43
C ASP A 173 8.62 5.58 15.79
N VAL A 174 7.70 5.71 14.83
CA VAL A 174 6.40 6.33 15.06
C VAL A 174 5.44 5.29 15.61
N SER A 175 5.06 5.41 16.87
CA SER A 175 4.05 4.53 17.46
C SER A 175 2.64 4.99 17.07
N MET A 176 1.87 4.10 16.45
CA MET A 176 0.50 4.39 16.02
C MET A 176 -0.51 4.46 17.17
N ALA A 177 -0.25 3.75 18.25
CA ALA A 177 -1.15 3.68 19.40
C ALA A 177 -0.40 3.23 20.66
N SER A 178 -1.03 3.42 21.80
CA SER A 178 -0.54 2.92 23.10
C SER A 178 -0.57 1.39 23.22
N SER A 179 -1.00 0.66 22.21
CA SER A 179 -1.15 -0.80 22.19
C SER A 179 -0.44 -1.42 20.98
N ALA A 180 0.16 -2.59 21.19
CA ALA A 180 0.82 -3.38 20.14
C ALA A 180 -0.21 -4.05 19.22
N VAL A 181 -0.87 -3.28 18.37
CA VAL A 181 -1.75 -3.78 17.30
C VAL A 181 -1.02 -3.69 15.98
N PRO A 182 -0.86 -4.81 15.24
CA PRO A 182 -0.12 -4.82 14.00
C PRO A 182 -0.57 -3.75 13.01
N VAL A 183 0.37 -3.06 12.37
CA VAL A 183 0.08 -2.17 11.25
C VAL A 183 -0.44 -3.01 10.09
N ALA A 184 -1.56 -2.62 9.51
CA ALA A 184 -2.17 -3.29 8.37
C ALA A 184 -1.60 -2.78 7.05
N ASP A 185 -1.58 -1.45 6.87
CA ASP A 185 -1.07 -0.81 5.66
C ASP A 185 -0.62 0.63 5.94
N CYS A 186 0.22 1.16 5.07
CA CYS A 186 0.64 2.56 5.02
C CYS A 186 0.44 3.11 3.61
N ALA A 187 0.05 4.38 3.52
CA ALA A 187 -0.09 5.11 2.27
C ALA A 187 0.32 6.58 2.45
N SER A 188 0.65 7.25 1.37
CA SER A 188 0.85 8.69 1.35
C SER A 188 0.36 9.31 0.04
N GLU A 189 0.17 10.62 0.03
CA GLU A 189 -0.15 11.34 -1.21
C GLU A 189 0.99 11.33 -2.21
N VAL A 190 2.23 11.18 -1.75
CA VAL A 190 3.43 11.08 -2.59
C VAL A 190 3.44 9.77 -3.36
N ASP A 191 3.08 8.65 -2.70
CA ASP A 191 3.04 7.32 -3.31
C ASP A 191 2.10 7.25 -4.52
N SER A 192 1.02 8.02 -4.47
CA SER A 192 0.05 8.09 -5.57
C SER A 192 0.49 8.95 -6.76
N ARG A 193 1.58 9.70 -6.66
CA ARG A 193 2.03 10.66 -7.69
C ARG A 193 3.27 10.22 -8.44
N ARG A 194 3.66 8.96 -8.43
CA ARG A 194 4.88 8.39 -9.04
C ARG A 194 5.88 9.45 -9.54
N GLY A 195 6.86 9.79 -8.70
CA GLY A 195 7.99 10.63 -9.11
C GLY A 195 7.80 12.15 -9.09
N ALA A 196 6.66 12.65 -8.63
CA ALA A 196 6.48 14.10 -8.49
C ALA A 196 6.98 14.61 -7.12
N PHE A 197 8.26 14.38 -6.82
CA PHE A 197 8.97 15.32 -5.96
C PHE A 197 9.28 16.54 -6.83
N PRO A 198 8.74 17.73 -6.53
CA PRO A 198 9.17 18.91 -7.25
C PRO A 198 10.65 19.13 -6.96
N PRO A 199 11.48 19.34 -7.99
CA PRO A 199 12.89 19.64 -7.81
C PRO A 199 13.13 21.00 -7.13
N ASP A 200 12.07 21.76 -6.87
CA ASP A 200 12.16 23.11 -6.27
C ASP A 200 11.53 23.11 -4.88
N SER A 201 12.40 23.04 -3.89
CA SER A 201 12.07 23.05 -2.45
C SER A 201 11.44 24.35 -1.92
N THR A 202 11.20 25.33 -2.77
CA THR A 202 10.78 26.68 -2.34
C THR A 202 9.26 26.93 -2.37
N ALA A 203 8.43 26.01 -2.90
CA ALA A 203 7.01 26.30 -3.17
C ALA A 203 6.01 25.68 -2.19
N ARG A 204 6.42 24.93 -1.14
CA ARG A 204 5.49 24.12 -0.33
C ARG A 204 5.59 24.24 1.18
N VAL A 205 5.98 25.38 1.69
CA VAL A 205 6.04 25.60 3.16
C VAL A 205 4.66 25.49 3.83
N ASP A 206 3.58 25.61 3.06
CA ASP A 206 2.19 25.59 3.57
C ASP A 206 1.40 24.32 3.22
N GLU A 207 1.90 23.41 2.39
CA GLU A 207 1.19 22.16 2.08
C GLU A 207 1.53 21.06 3.09
N GLN A 208 0.50 20.39 3.63
CA GLN A 208 0.67 19.25 4.51
C GLN A 208 1.24 18.05 3.72
N CYS A 209 2.26 17.43 4.26
CA CYS A 209 2.79 16.17 3.75
C CYS A 209 2.04 15.01 4.43
N VAL A 210 0.95 14.57 3.81
CA VAL A 210 0.06 13.58 4.42
C VAL A 210 0.58 12.16 4.22
N ALA A 211 0.80 11.46 5.33
CA ALA A 211 0.93 10.01 5.39
C ALA A 211 -0.25 9.43 6.17
N VAL A 212 -0.65 8.21 5.83
CA VAL A 212 -1.76 7.52 6.47
C VAL A 212 -1.30 6.13 6.87
N THR A 213 -1.66 5.71 8.05
CA THR A 213 -1.36 4.39 8.59
C THR A 213 -2.65 3.75 9.09
N ALA A 214 -2.77 2.44 8.96
CA ALA A 214 -3.87 1.69 9.54
C ALA A 214 -3.38 0.44 10.26
N ASN A 215 -4.17 -0.04 11.20
CA ASN A 215 -3.88 -1.27 11.93
C ASN A 215 -5.00 -2.33 11.77
N ASP A 216 -4.71 -3.54 12.21
CA ASP A 216 -5.63 -4.70 12.15
C ASP A 216 -6.90 -4.51 12.99
N ALA A 217 -6.88 -3.60 13.98
CA ALA A 217 -8.08 -3.26 14.77
C ALA A 217 -8.99 -2.21 14.09
N GLY A 218 -8.67 -1.79 12.86
CA GLY A 218 -9.46 -0.82 12.12
C GLY A 218 -9.18 0.65 12.46
N LEU A 219 -8.15 0.95 13.24
CA LEU A 219 -7.74 2.32 13.50
C LEU A 219 -6.97 2.85 12.29
N VAL A 220 -7.46 3.91 11.68
CA VAL A 220 -6.80 4.68 10.60
C VAL A 220 -6.35 6.01 11.17
N VAL A 221 -5.09 6.39 10.96
CA VAL A 221 -4.53 7.66 11.44
C VAL A 221 -3.87 8.39 10.27
N ALA A 222 -4.24 9.64 10.08
CA ALA A 222 -3.57 10.55 9.17
C ALA A 222 -2.57 11.42 9.92
N TRP A 223 -1.40 11.56 9.34
CA TRP A 223 -0.23 12.25 9.88
C TRP A 223 0.21 13.35 8.95
N ASP A 224 0.62 14.46 9.52
CA ASP A 224 1.41 15.47 8.86
C ASP A 224 2.89 15.18 9.17
N VAL A 225 3.65 14.91 8.14
CA VAL A 225 5.06 14.53 8.24
C VAL A 225 5.90 15.78 8.26
N LEU A 226 6.24 16.28 9.45
CA LEU A 226 7.00 17.52 9.64
C LEU A 226 8.48 17.34 9.30
N SER A 227 9.05 16.24 9.79
CA SER A 227 10.41 15.77 9.50
C SER A 227 10.45 14.25 9.60
N SER A 228 11.58 13.63 9.32
CA SER A 228 11.73 12.17 9.38
C SER A 228 11.56 11.56 10.77
N ASP A 229 11.69 12.36 11.81
CA ASP A 229 11.54 11.99 13.22
C ASP A 229 10.35 12.69 13.91
N SER A 230 9.57 13.49 13.16
CA SER A 230 8.46 14.28 13.71
C SER A 230 7.20 14.16 12.89
N PHE A 231 6.21 13.48 13.45
CA PHE A 231 4.89 13.25 12.88
C PHE A 231 3.82 13.88 13.74
N GLN A 232 2.99 14.72 13.14
CA GLN A 232 1.86 15.32 13.83
C GLN A 232 0.56 14.67 13.39
N LYS A 233 -0.19 14.10 14.33
CA LYS A 233 -1.50 13.54 14.05
C LYS A 233 -2.47 14.62 13.58
N ILE A 234 -3.03 14.45 12.39
CA ILE A 234 -4.09 15.31 11.82
C ILE A 234 -5.45 14.86 12.37
N PHE A 235 -5.78 13.56 12.20
CA PHE A 235 -7.01 12.95 12.70
C PHE A 235 -6.85 11.42 12.84
N SER A 236 -7.84 10.80 13.44
CA SER A 236 -7.98 9.34 13.41
C SER A 236 -9.44 8.93 13.27
N ILE A 237 -9.64 7.81 12.59
CA ILE A 237 -10.96 7.22 12.35
C ILE A 237 -10.89 5.76 12.80
N GLN A 238 -11.88 5.32 13.60
CA GLN A 238 -12.07 3.91 13.93
C GLN A 238 -13.05 3.31 12.93
N ARG A 239 -12.60 2.27 12.22
CA ARG A 239 -13.44 1.46 11.33
C ARG A 239 -13.90 0.20 12.04
N PRO A 240 -15.07 -0.37 11.66
CA PRO A 240 -15.61 -1.57 12.31
C PRO A 240 -14.84 -2.84 11.96
N GLY A 241 -14.17 -2.90 10.80
CA GLY A 241 -13.44 -4.06 10.31
C GLY A 241 -11.93 -3.84 10.21
N PRO A 242 -11.17 -4.93 10.10
CA PRO A 242 -9.73 -4.87 9.79
C PRO A 242 -9.49 -4.17 8.46
N ILE A 243 -8.46 -3.35 8.39
CA ILE A 243 -8.04 -2.66 7.18
C ILE A 243 -7.13 -3.58 6.38
N VAL A 244 -7.35 -3.64 5.07
CA VAL A 244 -6.55 -4.43 4.13
C VAL A 244 -5.62 -3.53 3.35
N SER A 245 -6.13 -2.39 2.87
CA SER A 245 -5.37 -1.50 2.01
C SER A 245 -5.74 -0.04 2.23
N LEU A 246 -4.74 0.81 2.07
CA LEU A 246 -4.84 2.26 2.11
C LEU A 246 -4.33 2.87 0.81
N ALA A 247 -4.89 4.00 0.44
CA ALA A 247 -4.31 4.92 -0.52
C ALA A 247 -4.67 6.36 -0.12
N ALA A 248 -3.88 7.34 -0.56
CA ALA A 248 -4.17 8.74 -0.28
C ALA A 248 -3.86 9.60 -1.50
N ARG A 249 -4.74 10.56 -1.82
CA ARG A 249 -4.56 11.49 -2.94
C ARG A 249 -5.48 12.70 -2.80
N ASN A 250 -4.93 13.90 -3.07
CA ASN A 250 -5.68 15.15 -3.16
C ASN A 250 -6.61 15.39 -1.95
N GLY A 251 -6.12 15.13 -0.74
CA GLY A 251 -6.90 15.29 0.48
C GLY A 251 -7.92 14.18 0.75
N VAL A 252 -7.98 13.14 -0.08
CA VAL A 252 -8.85 11.98 0.10
C VAL A 252 -8.04 10.76 0.50
N VAL A 253 -8.45 10.11 1.58
CA VAL A 253 -7.93 8.82 2.04
C VAL A 253 -8.89 7.73 1.62
N VAL A 254 -8.41 6.76 0.87
CA VAL A 254 -9.13 5.55 0.47
C VAL A 254 -8.83 4.46 1.48
N ILE A 255 -9.88 3.85 2.03
CA ILE A 255 -9.79 2.83 3.08
C ILE A 255 -10.53 1.59 2.58
N ALA A 256 -9.80 0.50 2.40
CA ALA A 256 -10.37 -0.79 2.01
C ALA A 256 -10.41 -1.73 3.21
N GLU A 257 -11.61 -2.17 3.58
CA GLU A 257 -11.85 -3.05 4.73
C GLU A 257 -12.02 -4.51 4.28
N SER A 258 -11.59 -5.44 5.11
CA SER A 258 -11.67 -6.88 4.84
C SER A 258 -13.11 -7.37 4.59
N GLY A 259 -14.12 -6.70 5.16
CA GLY A 259 -15.54 -6.97 4.92
C GLY A 259 -16.07 -6.56 3.54
N GLY A 260 -15.20 -6.10 2.64
CA GLY A 260 -15.57 -5.68 1.28
C GLY A 260 -16.04 -4.24 1.17
N VAL A 261 -15.92 -3.45 2.24
CA VAL A 261 -16.29 -2.03 2.26
C VAL A 261 -15.14 -1.18 1.73
N LEU A 262 -15.45 -0.25 0.86
CA LEU A 262 -14.55 0.79 0.38
C LEU A 262 -15.05 2.15 0.87
N SER A 263 -14.24 2.85 1.65
CA SER A 263 -14.58 4.12 2.27
C SER A 263 -13.64 5.22 1.82
N PHE A 264 -14.15 6.44 1.76
CA PHE A 264 -13.42 7.65 1.39
C PHE A 264 -13.52 8.65 2.52
N ALA A 265 -12.37 9.04 3.06
CA ALA A 265 -12.29 10.03 4.14
C ALA A 265 -11.53 11.27 3.67
N SER A 266 -11.95 12.44 4.15
CA SER A 266 -11.31 13.70 3.84
C SER A 266 -10.30 14.09 4.91
N THR A 267 -9.12 14.54 4.49
CA THR A 267 -8.12 15.14 5.40
C THR A 267 -8.53 16.55 5.86
N THR A 268 -9.39 17.21 5.09
CA THR A 268 -9.92 18.55 5.42
C THR A 268 -11.02 18.48 6.47
N THR A 269 -12.09 17.71 6.20
CA THR A 269 -13.22 17.58 7.14
C THR A 269 -12.98 16.52 8.21
N LYS A 270 -11.91 15.72 8.09
CA LYS A 270 -11.46 14.71 9.07
C LYS A 270 -12.51 13.64 9.35
N ARG A 271 -13.31 13.30 8.35
CA ARG A 271 -14.40 12.32 8.45
C ARG A 271 -14.53 11.46 7.18
N VAL A 272 -15.18 10.33 7.30
CA VAL A 272 -15.64 9.55 6.15
C VAL A 272 -16.84 10.28 5.53
N PHE A 273 -16.74 10.64 4.26
CA PHE A 273 -17.81 11.34 3.55
C PHE A 273 -18.55 10.44 2.56
N CYS A 274 -17.90 9.35 2.14
CA CYS A 274 -18.50 8.39 1.22
C CYS A 274 -18.09 6.95 1.56
N GLU A 275 -18.99 5.99 1.34
CA GLU A 275 -18.71 4.58 1.58
C GLU A 275 -19.59 3.71 0.69
N THR A 276 -19.05 2.56 0.23
CA THR A 276 -19.80 1.59 -0.58
C THR A 276 -19.40 0.16 -0.24
N GLN A 277 -20.34 -0.78 -0.38
CA GLN A 277 -20.04 -2.21 -0.36
C GLN A 277 -19.48 -2.59 -1.73
N ALA A 278 -18.15 -2.53 -1.88
CA ALA A 278 -17.46 -2.80 -3.13
C ALA A 278 -17.51 -4.30 -3.51
N HIS A 279 -17.40 -5.17 -2.51
CA HIS A 279 -17.40 -6.63 -2.68
C HIS A 279 -18.26 -7.30 -1.62
N ALA A 280 -18.84 -8.46 -1.96
CA ALA A 280 -19.63 -9.28 -1.03
C ALA A 280 -18.77 -10.24 -0.19
N ARG A 281 -17.49 -10.37 -0.53
CA ARG A 281 -16.51 -11.26 0.08
C ARG A 281 -15.30 -10.46 0.56
N PHE A 282 -14.30 -11.17 1.12
CA PHE A 282 -13.06 -10.58 1.59
C PHE A 282 -12.38 -9.77 0.47
N LEU A 283 -12.29 -8.46 0.68
CA LEU A 283 -11.53 -7.57 -0.17
C LEU A 283 -10.05 -7.81 0.12
N SER A 284 -9.30 -8.27 -0.87
CA SER A 284 -7.91 -8.70 -0.70
C SER A 284 -6.89 -7.66 -1.09
N ALA A 285 -7.22 -6.75 -2.01
CA ALA A 285 -6.33 -5.67 -2.38
C ALA A 285 -7.09 -4.47 -2.98
N ALA A 286 -6.49 -3.28 -2.82
CA ALA A 286 -6.90 -2.07 -3.52
C ALA A 286 -5.68 -1.32 -4.04
N ALA A 287 -5.82 -0.70 -5.21
CA ALA A 287 -4.79 0.14 -5.82
C ALA A 287 -5.39 1.44 -6.34
N LEU A 288 -4.72 2.56 -6.04
CA LEU A 288 -5.06 3.85 -6.60
C LEU A 288 -4.30 4.05 -7.92
N HIS A 289 -5.00 4.53 -8.95
CA HIS A 289 -4.35 4.84 -10.22
C HIS A 289 -3.42 6.04 -10.06
N PRO A 290 -2.16 5.98 -10.56
CA PRO A 290 -1.18 7.03 -10.30
C PRO A 290 -1.55 8.43 -10.85
N ARG A 291 -2.40 8.51 -11.89
CA ARG A 291 -2.74 9.77 -12.58
C ARG A 291 -4.22 10.10 -12.65
N ARG A 292 -5.11 9.13 -12.45
CA ARG A 292 -6.57 9.33 -12.54
C ARG A 292 -7.18 9.13 -11.17
N ASP A 293 -8.30 9.77 -10.92
CA ASP A 293 -9.05 9.62 -9.67
C ASP A 293 -9.93 8.38 -9.73
N ILE A 294 -9.28 7.21 -9.83
CA ILE A 294 -9.90 5.88 -9.86
C ILE A 294 -9.16 4.91 -8.95
N VAL A 295 -9.91 4.00 -8.36
CA VAL A 295 -9.43 2.94 -7.47
C VAL A 295 -9.84 1.59 -8.03
N ALA A 296 -8.89 0.67 -8.15
CA ALA A 296 -9.18 -0.73 -8.44
C ALA A 296 -9.24 -1.53 -7.15
N THR A 297 -10.18 -2.46 -7.06
CA THR A 297 -10.35 -3.37 -5.93
C THR A 297 -10.54 -4.79 -6.42
N VAL A 298 -10.02 -5.77 -5.66
CA VAL A 298 -10.18 -7.20 -5.93
C VAL A 298 -10.56 -7.95 -4.66
N ALA A 299 -11.27 -9.07 -4.84
CA ALA A 299 -11.75 -9.89 -3.73
C ALA A 299 -11.49 -11.38 -3.96
N GLU A 300 -11.55 -12.16 -2.90
CA GLU A 300 -11.28 -13.60 -2.91
C GLU A 300 -12.27 -14.43 -3.73
N ASP A 301 -13.43 -13.86 -4.10
CA ASP A 301 -14.43 -14.50 -4.95
C ASP A 301 -14.16 -14.33 -6.46
N GLY A 302 -12.98 -13.82 -6.80
CA GLY A 302 -12.58 -13.57 -8.17
C GLY A 302 -13.16 -12.31 -8.79
N THR A 303 -13.84 -11.45 -8.02
CA THR A 303 -14.39 -10.19 -8.55
C THR A 303 -13.34 -9.08 -8.56
N ILE A 304 -13.36 -8.31 -9.64
CA ILE A 304 -12.49 -7.16 -9.91
C ILE A 304 -13.39 -5.98 -10.20
N ALA A 305 -13.14 -4.84 -9.58
CA ALA A 305 -13.90 -3.63 -9.87
C ALA A 305 -12.99 -2.39 -9.91
N VAL A 306 -13.34 -1.41 -10.75
CA VAL A 306 -12.72 -0.09 -10.77
C VAL A 306 -13.79 0.96 -10.45
N TRP A 307 -13.47 1.83 -9.54
CA TRP A 307 -14.34 2.85 -8.98
C TRP A 307 -13.82 4.24 -9.29
N GLY A 308 -14.69 5.15 -9.70
CA GLY A 308 -14.37 6.58 -9.69
C GLY A 308 -14.31 7.08 -8.24
N MET A 309 -13.29 7.86 -7.92
CA MET A 309 -13.23 8.51 -6.61
C MET A 309 -14.30 9.60 -6.51
N PRO A 310 -15.09 9.59 -5.44
CA PRO A 310 -16.05 10.65 -5.20
C PRO A 310 -15.34 11.96 -4.84
N SER A 311 -15.89 13.09 -5.28
CA SER A 311 -15.48 14.40 -4.80
C SER A 311 -16.19 14.71 -3.49
N GLU A 312 -15.48 15.26 -2.51
CA GLU A 312 -16.14 15.85 -1.35
C GLU A 312 -16.81 17.15 -1.79
N ILE A 313 -18.13 17.21 -1.70
CA ILE A 313 -18.88 18.46 -1.89
C ILE A 313 -18.77 19.21 -0.57
N LEU A 314 -17.94 20.22 -0.52
CA LEU A 314 -17.91 21.19 0.57
C LEU A 314 -19.09 22.15 0.36
N ASP A 315 -20.15 21.97 1.12
CA ASP A 315 -21.25 22.94 1.18
C ASP A 315 -20.68 24.27 1.70
N THR A 316 -20.51 25.23 0.81
CA THR A 316 -19.95 26.55 1.12
C THR A 316 -20.98 27.52 1.70
N ASN A 317 -22.23 27.10 1.97
CA ASN A 317 -23.27 27.95 2.52
C ASN A 317 -23.89 27.32 3.77
N ASP A 318 -23.42 27.80 4.92
CA ASP A 318 -23.94 27.48 6.28
C ASP A 318 -25.33 28.09 6.57
N ASP A 319 -26.02 28.69 5.62
CA ASP A 319 -27.22 29.50 5.88
C ASP A 319 -28.57 28.94 5.40
N ASP A 320 -28.64 27.72 4.82
CA ASP A 320 -29.93 27.17 4.42
C ASP A 320 -30.16 25.74 4.98
N GLU A 321 -30.89 25.69 6.08
CA GLU A 321 -31.31 24.47 6.83
C GLU A 321 -32.31 23.57 6.08
N THR A 322 -32.51 23.68 4.78
CA THR A 322 -33.60 23.00 4.08
C THR A 322 -33.20 22.31 2.77
N ASP A 323 -32.21 21.41 2.78
CA ASP A 323 -32.23 20.38 1.74
C ASP A 323 -31.51 19.09 2.20
N GLU A 324 -32.30 18.13 2.71
CA GLU A 324 -31.87 16.75 3.03
C GLU A 324 -31.51 15.93 1.77
N THR A 325 -31.45 16.55 0.60
CA THR A 325 -31.17 15.91 -0.69
C THR A 325 -29.78 16.23 -1.26
N ALA A 326 -28.79 16.56 -0.45
CA ALA A 326 -27.40 16.49 -0.93
C ALA A 326 -27.15 15.03 -1.36
N GLU A 327 -27.31 14.74 -2.64
CA GLU A 327 -26.95 13.45 -3.23
C GLU A 327 -25.49 13.19 -2.87
N LYS A 328 -25.27 12.36 -1.84
CA LYS A 328 -23.94 11.83 -1.55
C LYS A 328 -23.46 11.23 -2.84
N SER A 329 -22.44 11.84 -3.43
CA SER A 329 -21.82 11.33 -4.65
C SER A 329 -21.27 9.95 -4.33
N LEU A 330 -22.04 8.90 -4.65
CA LEU A 330 -21.60 7.52 -4.50
C LEU A 330 -20.47 7.26 -5.50
N PRO A 331 -19.48 6.45 -5.15
CA PRO A 331 -18.44 6.09 -6.09
C PRO A 331 -19.06 5.30 -7.24
N ASN A 332 -18.81 5.75 -8.47
CA ASN A 332 -19.34 5.08 -9.65
C ASN A 332 -18.49 3.86 -10.00
N SER A 333 -19.12 2.70 -10.19
CA SER A 333 -18.45 1.55 -10.79
C SER A 333 -18.20 1.82 -12.27
N LEU A 334 -16.93 1.92 -12.64
CA LEU A 334 -16.49 2.22 -14.01
C LEU A 334 -16.18 0.96 -14.80
N PHE A 335 -15.83 -0.12 -14.11
CA PHE A 335 -15.46 -1.40 -14.70
C PHE A 335 -15.71 -2.50 -13.68
N ALA A 336 -16.16 -3.65 -14.17
CA ALA A 336 -16.26 -4.87 -13.40
C ALA A 336 -15.90 -6.07 -14.27
N ALA A 337 -15.12 -6.99 -13.71
CA ALA A 337 -14.76 -8.25 -14.35
C ALA A 337 -14.73 -9.36 -13.30
N ARG A 338 -14.65 -10.60 -13.78
CA ARG A 338 -14.52 -11.75 -12.90
C ARG A 338 -13.49 -12.71 -13.45
N TRP A 339 -12.60 -13.17 -12.59
CA TRP A 339 -11.71 -14.30 -12.82
C TRP A 339 -12.35 -15.53 -12.12
N PRO A 340 -13.01 -16.42 -12.86
CA PRO A 340 -13.69 -17.56 -12.26
C PRO A 340 -12.70 -18.44 -11.50
N ASP A 341 -13.11 -18.87 -10.30
CA ASP A 341 -12.36 -19.75 -9.41
C ASP A 341 -11.00 -19.20 -8.92
N GLY A 342 -10.67 -17.93 -9.26
CA GLY A 342 -9.47 -17.26 -8.81
C GLY A 342 -9.65 -16.62 -7.43
N MET A 343 -8.81 -16.99 -6.47
CA MET A 343 -8.69 -16.27 -5.19
C MET A 343 -7.73 -15.10 -5.38
N LEU A 344 -8.25 -13.91 -5.70
CA LEU A 344 -7.44 -12.76 -6.04
C LEU A 344 -6.69 -12.24 -4.80
N THR A 345 -5.41 -11.92 -4.96
CA THR A 345 -4.53 -11.47 -3.86
C THR A 345 -3.87 -10.13 -4.12
N GLY A 346 -3.87 -9.66 -5.35
CA GLY A 346 -3.23 -8.39 -5.68
C GLY A 346 -3.77 -7.75 -6.95
N VAL A 347 -3.72 -6.42 -6.98
CA VAL A 347 -4.09 -5.58 -8.10
C VAL A 347 -3.12 -4.40 -8.22
N ALA A 348 -2.75 -4.03 -9.44
CA ALA A 348 -1.89 -2.88 -9.69
C ALA A 348 -2.17 -2.27 -11.07
N PHE A 349 -2.05 -0.94 -11.17
CA PHE A 349 -2.02 -0.24 -12.45
C PHE A 349 -0.61 -0.24 -13.01
N CYS A 350 -0.45 -0.51 -14.30
CA CYS A 350 0.87 -0.61 -14.94
C CYS A 350 0.82 -0.24 -16.43
N GLY A 351 1.97 -0.26 -17.10
CA GLY A 351 2.13 0.06 -18.52
C GLY A 351 2.41 1.54 -18.77
N ASP A 352 2.61 1.87 -20.05
CA ASP A 352 2.80 3.25 -20.49
C ASP A 352 1.53 4.06 -20.18
N GLY A 353 1.67 5.06 -19.30
CA GLY A 353 0.51 5.82 -18.85
C GLY A 353 -0.33 5.15 -17.76
N ASP A 354 0.09 4.02 -17.23
CA ASP A 354 -0.66 3.20 -16.24
C ASP A 354 -2.03 2.73 -16.77
N ASP A 355 -2.15 2.57 -18.08
CA ASP A 355 -3.41 2.26 -18.76
C ASP A 355 -3.82 0.79 -18.68
N ALA A 356 -2.99 -0.08 -18.12
CA ALA A 356 -3.30 -1.48 -17.89
C ALA A 356 -3.57 -1.77 -16.40
N LEU A 357 -4.55 -2.63 -16.15
CA LEU A 357 -4.91 -3.13 -14.82
C LEU A 357 -4.46 -4.58 -14.70
N ALA A 358 -3.43 -4.85 -13.92
CA ALA A 358 -2.89 -6.17 -13.67
C ALA A 358 -3.47 -6.76 -12.37
N VAL A 359 -3.78 -8.06 -12.40
CA VAL A 359 -4.34 -8.80 -11.26
C VAL A 359 -3.63 -10.15 -11.14
N CYS A 360 -3.35 -10.58 -9.93
CA CYS A 360 -2.83 -11.90 -9.61
C CYS A 360 -3.74 -12.65 -8.62
N ALA A 361 -3.66 -13.98 -8.65
CA ALA A 361 -4.45 -14.85 -7.79
C ALA A 361 -3.56 -15.88 -7.07
N TYR A 362 -3.97 -16.29 -5.87
CA TYR A 362 -3.35 -17.37 -5.13
C TYR A 362 -3.47 -18.70 -5.91
N ASP A 363 -2.41 -19.50 -5.86
CA ASP A 363 -2.30 -20.81 -6.51
C ASP A 363 -2.47 -20.81 -8.05
N GLU A 364 -2.42 -19.62 -8.67
CA GLU A 364 -2.48 -19.43 -10.11
C GLU A 364 -1.12 -19.03 -10.67
N THR A 365 -0.68 -19.66 -11.75
CA THR A 365 0.57 -19.36 -12.43
C THR A 365 0.40 -18.37 -13.59
N GLU A 366 -0.61 -17.53 -13.51
CA GLU A 366 -0.91 -16.50 -14.48
C GLU A 366 -1.11 -15.13 -13.79
N ILE A 367 -0.74 -14.06 -14.47
CA ILE A 367 -1.17 -12.70 -14.19
C ILE A 367 -2.03 -12.25 -15.37
N VAL A 368 -3.18 -11.67 -15.06
CA VAL A 368 -4.11 -11.15 -16.06
C VAL A 368 -4.04 -9.63 -16.09
N ALA A 369 -4.01 -9.05 -17.30
CA ALA A 369 -4.04 -7.60 -17.46
C ALA A 369 -5.12 -7.17 -18.45
N TRP A 370 -5.93 -6.19 -18.07
CA TRP A 370 -6.90 -5.50 -18.90
C TRP A 370 -6.32 -4.17 -19.41
N GLN A 371 -6.63 -3.83 -20.68
CA GLN A 371 -6.20 -2.60 -21.34
C GLN A 371 -7.39 -1.75 -21.79
#